data_9a0bf5d08f8aa1e14776d07a6e168ab6
#
_entry.id   9a0bf5d08f8aa1e14776d07a6e168ab6
#
_cell.length_a   1.000
_cell.length_b   1.000
_cell.length_c   1.000
_cell.angle_alpha   90.00
_cell.angle_beta   90.00
_cell.angle_gamma   90.00
#
_symmetry.space_group_name_H-M   'P 1'
#
loop_
_entity.id
_entity.type
_entity.pdbx_description
1 polymer ?
#
loop_
_entity_poly.entity_id
_entity_poly.type
_entity_poly.pdbx_seq_one_letter_code
_entity_poly.pdbx_strand_id
1 'polypeptide(L)'
;MNEPNVKKDKELCPVYKKCSGCQLMNMTYEEQLRFKQIKVERLMGKLCRPELIVGMDDPVGYRYKVTAVYDFKGGKSLCGVYQSATGGVIDVKSCAADNPKADSIARQILKTANAMKISLWSSYGGQGFLRYAMIRIAKGTGEIMCVIGGTDNDFPSKKHFTAELMKKCPEITSLVFTVCKPDRIAPGTKYETLH
;
A
#
# COMPACT_ATOMS: atom_id res chain seq x y z
N MET A 1 10.08 2.40 -38.70
CA MET A 1 10.12 1.90 -37.30
C MET A 1 9.72 3.08 -36.43
N ASN A 2 8.49 3.06 -35.94
CA ASN A 2 7.98 4.15 -35.09
C ASN A 2 8.55 3.97 -33.69
N GLU A 3 9.36 4.92 -33.23
CA GLU A 3 9.77 5.02 -31.84
C GLU A 3 8.53 5.13 -30.95
N PRO A 4 8.42 4.33 -29.88
CA PRO A 4 7.33 4.51 -28.93
C PRO A 4 7.50 5.87 -28.27
N ASN A 5 6.48 6.72 -28.40
CA ASN A 5 6.39 8.03 -27.80
C ASN A 5 6.27 7.86 -26.27
N VAL A 6 7.42 7.74 -25.60
CA VAL A 6 7.52 7.66 -24.14
C VAL A 6 7.15 9.03 -23.59
N LYS A 7 5.86 9.21 -23.28
CA LYS A 7 5.40 10.35 -22.47
C LYS A 7 6.21 10.36 -21.18
N LYS A 8 6.82 11.50 -20.90
CA LYS A 8 7.60 11.75 -19.69
C LYS A 8 6.75 11.38 -18.46
N ASP A 9 7.13 10.33 -17.76
CA ASP A 9 6.45 9.74 -16.61
C ASP A 9 6.32 10.65 -15.37
N LYS A 10 6.46 11.96 -15.52
CA LYS A 10 6.33 12.93 -14.42
C LYS A 10 4.93 13.02 -13.80
N GLU A 11 3.92 12.41 -14.44
CA GLU A 11 2.52 12.48 -14.00
C GLU A 11 2.02 11.23 -13.31
N LEU A 12 2.82 10.15 -13.22
CA LEU A 12 2.37 8.86 -12.69
C LEU A 12 1.99 8.87 -11.20
N CYS A 13 2.54 9.77 -10.40
CA CYS A 13 2.24 9.83 -8.98
C CYS A 13 2.09 11.27 -8.48
N PRO A 14 0.87 11.75 -8.21
CA PRO A 14 0.63 13.12 -7.77
C PRO A 14 1.22 13.45 -6.39
N VAL A 15 1.58 12.43 -5.61
CA VAL A 15 2.09 12.60 -4.24
C VAL A 15 3.58 12.29 -4.09
N TYR A 16 4.32 12.03 -5.19
CA TYR A 16 5.71 11.55 -5.11
C TYR A 16 6.64 12.49 -4.31
N LYS A 17 6.41 13.81 -4.37
CA LYS A 17 7.19 14.80 -3.60
C LYS A 17 6.97 14.72 -2.09
N LYS A 18 5.84 14.17 -1.64
CA LYS A 18 5.46 14.02 -0.23
C LYS A 18 5.66 12.60 0.25
N CYS A 19 5.52 11.62 -0.64
CA CYS A 19 5.64 10.20 -0.36
C CYS A 19 7.09 9.75 -0.51
N SER A 20 7.64 9.08 0.47
CA SER A 20 9.01 8.55 0.46
C SER A 20 9.12 7.16 -0.17
N GLY A 21 8.03 6.64 -0.74
CA GLY A 21 7.97 5.27 -1.24
C GLY A 21 8.75 5.02 -2.54
N CYS A 22 8.91 6.07 -3.38
CA CYS A 22 9.56 5.98 -4.67
C CYS A 22 10.67 7.04 -4.80
N GLN A 23 11.93 6.63 -4.66
CA GLN A 23 13.08 7.54 -4.65
C GLN A 23 13.48 8.04 -6.03
N LEU A 24 13.15 7.31 -7.09
CA LEU A 24 13.55 7.61 -8.47
C LEU A 24 12.38 8.01 -9.37
N MET A 25 11.24 8.38 -8.79
CA MET A 25 10.01 8.70 -9.57
C MET A 25 10.15 9.98 -10.42
N ASN A 26 11.19 10.77 -10.20
CA ASN A 26 11.51 11.96 -10.98
C ASN A 26 12.34 11.65 -12.25
N MET A 27 12.71 10.39 -12.47
CA MET A 27 13.46 9.89 -13.61
C MET A 27 12.53 9.10 -14.54
N THR A 28 12.83 9.06 -15.84
CA THR A 28 12.22 8.08 -16.75
C THR A 28 12.65 6.68 -16.37
N TYR A 29 11.96 5.64 -16.85
CA TYR A 29 12.33 4.27 -16.50
C TYR A 29 13.74 3.90 -17.02
N GLU A 30 14.10 4.34 -18.21
CA GLU A 30 15.45 4.16 -18.77
C GLU A 30 16.51 4.85 -17.92
N GLU A 31 16.23 6.07 -17.46
CA GLU A 31 17.13 6.78 -16.53
C GLU A 31 17.29 6.04 -15.21
N GLN A 32 16.20 5.46 -14.67
CA GLN A 32 16.23 4.62 -13.46
C GLN A 32 17.10 3.37 -13.65
N LEU A 33 16.97 2.69 -14.80
CA LEU A 33 17.79 1.52 -15.13
C LEU A 33 19.26 1.89 -15.24
N ARG A 34 19.58 2.97 -15.97
CA ARG A 34 20.94 3.48 -16.10
C ARG A 34 21.54 3.85 -14.73
N PHE A 35 20.79 4.56 -13.91
CA PHE A 35 21.24 4.92 -12.55
C PHE A 35 21.57 3.69 -11.71
N LYS A 36 20.71 2.66 -11.76
CA LYS A 36 20.92 1.40 -11.03
C LYS A 36 22.14 0.64 -11.56
N GLN A 37 22.30 0.56 -12.90
CA GLN A 37 23.45 -0.08 -13.54
C GLN A 37 24.77 0.54 -13.08
N ILE A 38 24.89 1.86 -13.22
CA ILE A 38 26.09 2.61 -12.80
C ILE A 38 26.40 2.40 -11.31
N LYS A 39 25.36 2.38 -10.46
CA LYS A 39 25.52 2.15 -9.03
C LYS A 39 26.08 0.76 -8.73
N VAL A 40 25.58 -0.29 -9.40
CA VAL A 40 26.07 -1.67 -9.24
C VAL A 40 27.49 -1.80 -9.76
N GLU A 41 27.78 -1.27 -10.95
CA GLU A 41 29.15 -1.27 -11.53
C GLU A 41 30.16 -0.61 -10.61
N ARG A 42 29.81 0.52 -10.00
CA ARG A 42 30.68 1.21 -9.03
C ARG A 42 30.96 0.38 -7.77
N LEU A 43 29.97 -0.37 -7.28
CA LEU A 43 30.08 -1.18 -6.07
C LEU A 43 30.80 -2.50 -6.33
N MET A 44 30.51 -3.14 -7.45
CA MET A 44 30.95 -4.51 -7.77
C MET A 44 32.14 -4.57 -8.74
N GLY A 45 32.44 -3.48 -9.45
CA GLY A 45 33.39 -3.49 -10.56
C GLY A 45 34.84 -3.88 -10.21
N LYS A 46 35.20 -3.83 -8.92
CA LYS A 46 36.47 -4.37 -8.42
C LYS A 46 36.46 -5.89 -8.21
N LEU A 47 35.31 -6.49 -8.11
CA LEU A 47 35.13 -7.92 -7.82
C LEU A 47 34.70 -8.70 -9.07
N CYS A 48 33.80 -8.13 -9.87
CA CYS A 48 33.32 -8.74 -11.10
C CYS A 48 32.82 -7.68 -12.06
N ARG A 49 32.61 -8.06 -13.33
CA ARG A 49 31.91 -7.23 -14.32
C ARG A 49 30.42 -7.58 -14.25
N PRO A 50 29.55 -6.71 -13.73
CA PRO A 50 28.11 -6.94 -13.72
C PRO A 50 27.55 -7.05 -15.16
N GLU A 51 26.59 -7.93 -15.34
CA GLU A 51 25.82 -7.98 -16.57
C GLU A 51 24.90 -6.77 -16.73
N LEU A 52 24.38 -6.55 -17.92
CA LEU A 52 23.40 -5.49 -18.16
C LEU A 52 22.14 -5.73 -17.35
N ILE A 53 21.61 -4.66 -16.78
CA ILE A 53 20.37 -4.71 -16.02
C ILE A 53 19.21 -5.14 -16.90
N VAL A 54 18.42 -6.09 -16.41
CA VAL A 54 17.16 -6.51 -17.04
C VAL A 54 16.04 -5.65 -16.45
N GLY A 55 15.36 -4.90 -17.30
CA GLY A 55 14.19 -4.10 -16.95
C GLY A 55 12.90 -4.90 -16.96
N MET A 56 11.84 -4.30 -16.41
CA MET A 56 10.46 -4.79 -16.54
C MET A 56 9.85 -4.21 -17.83
N ASP A 57 9.02 -4.99 -18.52
CA ASP A 57 8.24 -4.51 -19.66
C ASP A 57 7.19 -3.46 -19.23
N ASP A 58 6.56 -3.69 -18.08
CA ASP A 58 5.62 -2.75 -17.47
C ASP A 58 6.05 -2.44 -16.02
N PRO A 59 6.70 -1.31 -15.76
CA PRO A 59 7.26 -0.96 -14.46
C PRO A 59 6.24 -0.34 -13.48
N VAL A 60 4.95 -0.61 -13.65
CA VAL A 60 3.87 -0.15 -12.77
C VAL A 60 3.12 -1.33 -12.15
N GLY A 61 2.41 -1.09 -11.04
CA GLY A 61 1.58 -2.11 -10.41
C GLY A 61 2.30 -3.35 -9.88
N TYR A 62 3.62 -3.31 -9.77
CA TYR A 62 4.47 -4.47 -9.48
C TYR A 62 4.48 -4.88 -8.00
N ARG A 63 3.91 -4.08 -7.13
CA ARG A 63 3.88 -4.35 -5.69
C ARG A 63 2.64 -5.15 -5.32
N TYR A 64 2.83 -6.42 -4.98
CA TYR A 64 1.76 -7.37 -4.62
C TYR A 64 1.51 -7.47 -3.11
N LYS A 65 2.32 -6.83 -2.29
CA LYS A 65 2.07 -6.62 -0.87
C LYS A 65 1.93 -5.12 -0.62
N VAL A 66 0.73 -4.69 -0.30
CA VAL A 66 0.38 -3.29 -0.05
C VAL A 66 -0.08 -3.13 1.38
N THR A 67 0.40 -2.10 2.06
CA THR A 67 -0.09 -1.72 3.39
C THR A 67 -0.66 -0.31 3.30
N ALA A 68 -1.97 -0.22 3.34
CA ALA A 68 -2.69 1.04 3.42
C ALA A 68 -2.92 1.43 4.89
N VAL A 69 -2.62 2.66 5.21
CA VAL A 69 -2.82 3.24 6.54
C VAL A 69 -4.07 4.10 6.53
N TYR A 70 -4.86 4.00 7.58
CA TYR A 70 -6.04 4.82 7.79
C TYR A 70 -5.78 5.87 8.86
N ASP A 71 -6.28 7.07 8.64
CA ASP A 71 -6.19 8.17 9.60
C ASP A 71 -7.47 9.03 9.53
N PHE A 72 -7.81 9.65 10.64
CA PHE A 72 -8.87 10.65 10.69
C PHE A 72 -8.26 11.99 11.10
N LYS A 73 -8.25 12.93 10.15
CA LYS A 73 -7.63 14.25 10.36
C LYS A 73 -8.46 15.36 9.73
N GLY A 74 -8.72 16.41 10.51
CA GLY A 74 -9.46 17.58 10.02
C GLY A 74 -10.84 17.24 9.49
N GLY A 75 -11.58 16.34 10.13
CA GLY A 75 -12.92 15.91 9.71
C GLY A 75 -12.93 14.98 8.50
N LYS A 76 -11.77 14.51 8.03
CA LYS A 76 -11.65 13.67 6.81
C LYS A 76 -11.03 12.32 7.14
N SER A 77 -11.60 11.28 6.53
CA SER A 77 -11.04 9.93 6.52
C SER A 77 -9.98 9.83 5.42
N LEU A 78 -8.77 9.44 5.78
CA LEU A 78 -7.64 9.28 4.89
C LEU A 78 -7.31 7.80 4.71
N CYS A 79 -6.85 7.42 3.50
CA CYS A 79 -6.33 6.10 3.17
C CYS A 79 -5.06 6.27 2.32
N GLY A 80 -3.93 5.81 2.83
CA GLY A 80 -2.69 5.95 2.07
C GLY A 80 -1.47 5.44 2.80
N VAL A 81 -0.42 6.24 2.82
CA VAL A 81 0.89 5.86 3.38
C VAL A 81 1.41 6.90 4.37
N TYR A 82 2.29 6.48 5.26
CA TYR A 82 2.98 7.43 6.12
C TYR A 82 3.95 8.32 5.34
N GLN A 83 3.95 9.59 5.70
CA GLN A 83 4.99 10.53 5.32
C GLN A 83 6.17 10.39 6.30
N SER A 84 7.33 9.96 5.79
CA SER A 84 8.50 9.71 6.64
C SER A 84 8.98 10.94 7.41
N ALA A 85 8.84 12.13 6.83
CA ALA A 85 9.31 13.38 7.45
C ALA A 85 8.44 13.86 8.62
N THR A 86 7.12 13.59 8.60
CA THR A 86 6.17 14.16 9.58
C THR A 86 5.44 13.10 10.38
N GLY A 87 5.52 11.83 9.99
CA GLY A 87 4.74 10.74 10.57
C GLY A 87 3.23 10.80 10.26
N GLY A 88 2.77 11.81 9.52
CA GLY A 88 1.38 11.93 9.11
C GLY A 88 1.01 11.00 7.96
N VAL A 89 -0.28 10.77 7.76
CA VAL A 89 -0.78 9.97 6.63
C VAL A 89 -1.05 10.87 5.44
N ILE A 90 -0.54 10.46 4.28
CA ILE A 90 -0.84 11.08 2.98
C ILE A 90 -1.97 10.28 2.36
N ASP A 91 -3.08 10.94 2.01
CA ASP A 91 -4.14 10.30 1.22
C ASP A 91 -3.64 10.03 -0.20
N VAL A 92 -3.56 8.73 -0.55
CA VAL A 92 -3.09 8.28 -1.87
C VAL A 92 -4.27 7.67 -2.61
N LYS A 93 -4.78 8.35 -3.61
CA LYS A 93 -5.94 7.87 -4.40
C LYS A 93 -5.59 6.67 -5.29
N SER A 94 -4.39 6.68 -5.83
CA SER A 94 -3.81 5.57 -6.59
C SER A 94 -2.30 5.62 -6.46
N CYS A 95 -1.67 4.47 -6.35
CA CYS A 95 -0.22 4.35 -6.29
C CYS A 95 0.29 3.63 -7.55
N ALA A 96 1.17 4.26 -8.32
CA ALA A 96 1.72 3.66 -9.54
C ALA A 96 2.52 2.37 -9.28
N ALA A 97 3.07 2.21 -8.08
CA ALA A 97 3.83 1.01 -7.73
C ALA A 97 2.94 -0.14 -7.21
N ASP A 98 1.80 0.16 -6.60
CA ASP A 98 0.95 -0.83 -5.96
C ASP A 98 0.03 -1.50 -7.00
N ASN A 99 -0.28 -2.76 -6.78
CA ASN A 99 -1.25 -3.46 -7.61
C ASN A 99 -2.62 -2.75 -7.48
N PRO A 100 -3.28 -2.36 -8.60
CA PRO A 100 -4.52 -1.59 -8.57
C PRO A 100 -5.66 -2.28 -7.80
N LYS A 101 -5.70 -3.62 -7.80
CA LYS A 101 -6.69 -4.39 -7.04
C LYS A 101 -6.47 -4.23 -5.54
N ALA A 102 -5.22 -4.19 -5.07
CA ALA A 102 -4.91 -3.94 -3.66
C ALA A 102 -5.34 -2.53 -3.22
N ASP A 103 -5.10 -1.51 -4.05
CA ASP A 103 -5.58 -0.15 -3.80
C ASP A 103 -7.11 -0.08 -3.71
N SER A 104 -7.80 -0.77 -4.62
CA SER A 104 -9.26 -0.85 -4.64
C SER A 104 -9.81 -1.46 -3.35
N ILE A 105 -9.27 -2.58 -2.91
CA ILE A 105 -9.66 -3.27 -1.67
C ILE A 105 -9.41 -2.37 -0.46
N ALA A 106 -8.24 -1.72 -0.36
CA ALA A 106 -7.92 -0.82 0.74
C ALA A 106 -8.94 0.31 0.87
N ARG A 107 -9.34 0.90 -0.25
CA ARG A 107 -10.37 1.95 -0.28
C ARG A 107 -11.77 1.42 0.00
N GLN A 108 -12.07 0.20 -0.42
CA GLN A 108 -13.37 -0.41 -0.09
C GLN A 108 -13.48 -0.70 1.41
N ILE A 109 -12.40 -1.10 2.08
CA ILE A 109 -12.35 -1.24 3.54
C ILE A 109 -12.66 0.10 4.20
N LEU A 110 -12.04 1.21 3.76
CA LEU A 110 -12.35 2.55 4.27
C LEU A 110 -13.82 2.92 4.08
N LYS A 111 -14.37 2.70 2.88
CA LYS A 111 -15.78 3.01 2.57
C LYS A 111 -16.73 2.21 3.47
N THR A 112 -16.45 0.92 3.68
CA THR A 112 -17.24 0.06 4.54
C THR A 112 -17.16 0.51 6.01
N ALA A 113 -15.97 0.83 6.50
CA ALA A 113 -15.77 1.35 7.85
C ALA A 113 -16.53 2.68 8.08
N ASN A 114 -16.46 3.62 7.14
CA ASN A 114 -17.19 4.88 7.22
C ASN A 114 -18.70 4.69 7.20
N ALA A 115 -19.23 3.81 6.31
CA ALA A 115 -20.67 3.52 6.24
C ALA A 115 -21.19 2.92 7.54
N MET A 116 -20.37 2.14 8.24
CA MET A 116 -20.70 1.52 9.53
C MET A 116 -20.30 2.36 10.75
N LYS A 117 -19.83 3.59 10.53
CA LYS A 117 -19.36 4.48 11.59
C LYS A 117 -18.26 3.87 12.48
N ILE A 118 -17.44 2.97 11.92
CA ILE A 118 -16.27 2.43 12.60
C ILE A 118 -15.21 3.54 12.61
N SER A 119 -14.75 3.92 13.80
CA SER A 119 -13.78 4.98 13.95
C SER A 119 -12.43 4.62 13.34
N LEU A 120 -11.83 5.58 12.63
CA LEU A 120 -10.45 5.46 12.19
C LEU A 120 -9.53 5.96 13.30
N TRP A 121 -8.34 5.37 13.38
CA TRP A 121 -7.29 5.92 14.24
C TRP A 121 -6.99 7.35 13.84
N SER A 122 -6.83 8.21 14.83
CA SER A 122 -6.35 9.59 14.61
C SER A 122 -4.93 9.72 15.13
N SER A 123 -4.00 9.96 14.22
CA SER A 123 -2.58 10.19 14.58
C SER A 123 -2.40 11.46 15.45
N TYR A 124 -3.33 12.40 15.37
CA TYR A 124 -3.33 13.62 16.18
C TYR A 124 -3.89 13.42 17.59
N GLY A 125 -4.99 12.65 17.71
CA GLY A 125 -5.71 12.46 18.99
C GLY A 125 -5.35 11.15 19.72
N GLY A 126 -4.66 10.23 19.07
CA GLY A 126 -4.32 8.92 19.64
C GLY A 126 -5.53 8.03 19.94
N GLN A 127 -6.64 8.24 19.25
CA GLN A 127 -7.90 7.53 19.46
C GLN A 127 -8.48 7.00 18.14
N GLY A 128 -9.32 5.99 18.22
CA GLY A 128 -9.98 5.35 17.10
C GLY A 128 -9.57 3.90 16.96
N PHE A 129 -10.28 3.17 16.11
CA PHE A 129 -10.15 1.72 16.00
C PHE A 129 -9.31 1.28 14.81
N LEU A 130 -9.75 1.58 13.57
CA LEU A 130 -9.14 1.04 12.36
C LEU A 130 -7.82 1.77 12.03
N ARG A 131 -6.71 1.03 11.94
CA ARG A 131 -5.38 1.59 11.70
C ARG A 131 -4.84 1.31 10.30
N TYR A 132 -4.92 0.08 9.84
CA TYR A 132 -4.35 -0.30 8.56
C TYR A 132 -5.06 -1.50 7.94
N ALA A 133 -4.83 -1.68 6.65
CA ALA A 133 -5.06 -2.95 5.97
C ALA A 133 -3.79 -3.35 5.21
N MET A 134 -3.38 -4.60 5.35
CA MET A 134 -2.32 -5.20 4.56
C MET A 134 -2.93 -6.19 3.59
N ILE A 135 -2.79 -5.92 2.30
CA ILE A 135 -3.29 -6.75 1.22
C ILE A 135 -2.11 -7.46 0.56
N ARG A 136 -2.20 -8.76 0.42
CA ARG A 136 -1.26 -9.59 -0.34
C ARG A 136 -1.99 -10.31 -1.45
N ILE A 137 -1.46 -10.19 -2.65
CA ILE A 137 -1.98 -10.89 -3.83
C ILE A 137 -0.95 -11.92 -4.25
N ALA A 138 -1.34 -13.18 -4.31
CA ALA A 138 -0.49 -14.24 -4.83
C ALA A 138 -0.54 -14.21 -6.36
N LYS A 139 0.55 -13.79 -7.01
CA LYS A 139 0.59 -13.62 -8.48
C LYS A 139 0.31 -14.94 -9.23
N GLY A 140 0.75 -16.07 -8.69
CA GLY A 140 0.61 -17.37 -9.34
C GLY A 140 -0.80 -17.97 -9.22
N THR A 141 -1.46 -17.82 -8.07
CA THR A 141 -2.79 -18.42 -7.80
C THR A 141 -3.93 -17.42 -7.91
N GLY A 142 -3.63 -16.12 -7.85
CA GLY A 142 -4.65 -15.07 -7.79
C GLY A 142 -5.29 -14.87 -6.43
N GLU A 143 -4.95 -15.68 -5.43
CA GLU A 143 -5.48 -15.57 -4.08
C GLU A 143 -5.14 -14.24 -3.42
N ILE A 144 -6.07 -13.69 -2.66
CA ILE A 144 -5.93 -12.41 -1.98
C ILE A 144 -6.13 -12.60 -0.48
N MET A 145 -5.07 -12.34 0.27
CA MET A 145 -5.10 -12.26 1.72
C MET A 145 -5.20 -10.79 2.15
N CYS A 146 -6.15 -10.50 3.02
CA CYS A 146 -6.31 -9.19 3.62
C CYS A 146 -6.20 -9.27 5.14
N VAL A 147 -5.30 -8.49 5.74
CA VAL A 147 -5.15 -8.38 7.19
C VAL A 147 -5.58 -6.98 7.61
N ILE A 148 -6.58 -6.88 8.47
CA ILE A 148 -7.07 -5.64 9.05
C ILE A 148 -6.46 -5.47 10.44
N GLY A 149 -5.86 -4.32 10.69
CA GLY A 149 -5.29 -3.97 11.98
C GLY A 149 -6.15 -2.94 12.71
N GLY A 150 -6.57 -3.29 13.91
CA GLY A 150 -7.27 -2.40 14.84
C GLY A 150 -6.48 -2.14 16.11
N THR A 151 -6.98 -1.24 16.96
CA THR A 151 -6.35 -0.88 18.24
C THR A 151 -6.80 -1.74 19.40
N ASP A 152 -7.89 -2.45 19.27
CA ASP A 152 -8.52 -3.26 20.31
C ASP A 152 -8.95 -4.62 19.75
N ASN A 153 -9.13 -5.60 20.66
CA ASN A 153 -9.68 -6.93 20.34
C ASN A 153 -11.18 -6.87 19.97
N ASP A 154 -11.91 -5.89 20.49
CA ASP A 154 -13.32 -5.71 20.19
C ASP A 154 -13.53 -4.95 18.88
N PHE A 155 -13.57 -5.72 17.79
CA PHE A 155 -13.85 -5.15 16.46
C PHE A 155 -15.33 -4.75 16.37
N PRO A 156 -15.65 -3.43 16.26
CA PRO A 156 -17.03 -2.96 16.23
C PRO A 156 -17.81 -3.55 15.05
N SER A 157 -18.97 -4.16 15.35
CA SER A 157 -19.84 -4.77 14.32
C SER A 157 -19.14 -5.78 13.41
N LYS A 158 -18.15 -6.51 13.92
CA LYS A 158 -17.26 -7.42 13.20
C LYS A 158 -17.95 -8.29 12.15
N LYS A 159 -19.01 -9.03 12.54
CA LYS A 159 -19.74 -9.92 11.61
C LYS A 159 -20.36 -9.18 10.45
N HIS A 160 -20.99 -8.04 10.73
CA HIS A 160 -21.64 -7.24 9.70
C HIS A 160 -20.60 -6.60 8.77
N PHE A 161 -19.51 -6.06 9.32
CA PHE A 161 -18.40 -5.52 8.53
C PHE A 161 -17.82 -6.58 7.59
N THR A 162 -17.56 -7.78 8.10
CA THR A 162 -17.06 -8.90 7.29
C THR A 162 -18.01 -9.22 6.14
N ALA A 163 -19.30 -9.40 6.43
CA ALA A 163 -20.30 -9.72 5.42
C ALA A 163 -20.40 -8.63 4.32
N GLU A 164 -20.45 -7.35 4.71
CA GLU A 164 -20.53 -6.25 3.77
C GLU A 164 -19.23 -6.08 2.95
N LEU A 165 -18.08 -6.30 3.54
CA LEU A 165 -16.81 -6.26 2.82
C LEU A 165 -16.71 -7.40 1.82
N MET A 166 -17.01 -8.62 2.22
CA MET A 166 -16.96 -9.81 1.34
C MET A 166 -17.94 -9.71 0.17
N LYS A 167 -19.13 -9.11 0.40
CA LYS A 167 -20.08 -8.83 -0.67
C LYS A 167 -19.53 -7.85 -1.72
N LYS A 168 -18.70 -6.89 -1.31
CA LYS A 168 -18.14 -5.87 -2.21
C LYS A 168 -16.78 -6.23 -2.78
N CYS A 169 -16.06 -7.12 -2.13
CA CYS A 169 -14.75 -7.63 -2.53
C CYS A 169 -14.75 -9.17 -2.46
N PRO A 170 -15.56 -9.85 -3.32
CA PRO A 170 -15.68 -11.31 -3.29
C PRO A 170 -14.38 -12.04 -3.69
N GLU A 171 -13.44 -11.32 -4.26
CA GLU A 171 -12.12 -11.82 -4.62
C GLU A 171 -11.17 -12.04 -3.43
N ILE A 172 -11.52 -11.56 -2.23
CA ILE A 172 -10.71 -11.80 -1.02
C ILE A 172 -10.86 -13.27 -0.63
N THR A 173 -9.75 -14.01 -0.65
CA THR A 173 -9.72 -15.43 -0.30
C THR A 173 -9.57 -15.65 1.20
N SER A 174 -8.90 -14.73 1.88
CA SER A 174 -8.68 -14.80 3.32
C SER A 174 -8.73 -13.41 3.94
N LEU A 175 -9.59 -13.23 4.93
CA LEU A 175 -9.71 -12.00 5.71
C LEU A 175 -9.36 -12.29 7.16
N VAL A 176 -8.35 -11.58 7.67
CA VAL A 176 -7.79 -11.77 9.01
C VAL A 176 -7.83 -10.46 9.77
N PHE A 177 -8.13 -10.53 11.04
CA PHE A 177 -8.03 -9.40 11.97
C PHE A 177 -6.87 -9.58 12.94
N THR A 178 -6.22 -8.50 13.31
CA THR A 178 -5.17 -8.45 14.32
C THR A 178 -5.19 -7.15 15.09
N VAL A 179 -4.77 -7.18 16.34
CA VAL A 179 -4.57 -5.97 17.15
C VAL A 179 -3.14 -5.49 16.96
N CYS A 180 -2.97 -4.22 16.64
CA CYS A 180 -1.66 -3.60 16.51
C CYS A 180 -1.33 -2.70 17.71
N LYS A 181 -0.05 -2.61 18.03
CA LYS A 181 0.41 -1.68 19.07
C LYS A 181 0.22 -0.23 18.63
N PRO A 182 -0.10 0.70 19.56
CA PRO A 182 -0.31 2.11 19.21
C PRO A 182 0.90 2.79 18.55
N ASP A 183 2.10 2.39 18.94
CA ASP A 183 3.38 3.01 18.54
C ASP A 183 3.86 2.61 17.13
N ARG A 184 3.31 1.52 16.55
CA ARG A 184 3.72 1.06 15.22
C ARG A 184 2.62 0.34 14.47
N ILE A 185 2.67 0.44 13.15
CA ILE A 185 1.87 -0.41 12.25
C ILE A 185 2.65 -1.68 11.98
N ALA A 186 2.36 -2.68 12.78
CA ALA A 186 2.84 -4.04 12.57
C ALA A 186 1.71 -4.98 12.98
N PRO A 187 1.61 -6.14 12.32
CA PRO A 187 0.71 -7.17 12.76
C PRO A 187 1.00 -7.51 14.23
N GLY A 188 -0.05 -7.68 15.01
CA GLY A 188 0.05 -8.21 16.38
C GLY A 188 0.49 -9.67 16.36
N THR A 189 0.62 -10.24 17.54
CA THR A 189 0.94 -11.67 17.71
C THR A 189 -0.31 -12.56 17.69
N LYS A 190 -1.49 -11.97 17.85
CA LYS A 190 -2.78 -12.67 17.82
C LYS A 190 -3.53 -12.31 16.55
N TYR A 191 -4.04 -13.34 15.88
CA TYR A 191 -4.80 -13.23 14.66
C TYR A 191 -6.15 -13.94 14.83
N GLU A 192 -7.18 -13.34 14.25
CA GLU A 192 -8.51 -13.93 14.16
C GLU A 192 -8.90 -14.00 12.67
N THR A 193 -9.23 -15.18 12.19
CA THR A 193 -9.75 -15.37 10.83
C THR A 193 -11.20 -14.92 10.81
N LEU A 194 -11.53 -14.00 9.92
CA LEU A 194 -12.88 -13.47 9.70
C LEU A 194 -13.57 -14.14 8.51
N HIS A 195 -12.78 -14.58 7.52
CA HIS A 195 -13.21 -15.31 6.31
C HIS A 195 -12.06 -16.11 5.74
#